data_bfd84644d10baaa06619796f482426ed
#
_entry.id   bfd84644d10baaa06619796f482426ed
#
_cell.length_a   1.000
_cell.length_b   1.000
_cell.length_c   1.000
_cell.angle_alpha   90.00
_cell.angle_beta   90.00
_cell.angle_gamma   90.00
#
_symmetry.space_group_name_H-M   'P 1'
#
loop_
_entity.id
_entity.type
_entity.pdbx_description
1 polymer ?
#
loop_
_entity_poly.entity_id
_entity_poly.type
_entity_poly.pdbx_seq_one_letter_code
_entity_poly.pdbx_strand_id
1 'polypeptide(L)'
;AGQRNAIRHSIEAKDNWYQLILRMYQLDAGVRQTFFRNFIVNASLKGSATQEKVSEENDCNVPWAILLDPTSACNLHCTGCWAAEYGHKLNLDLETIDSIVKQGKELGTYMYIYTGGEPLVRKKDLIKICEMNPDCEFLSFTNGTLIDEEFCQEMLRVKNFVPAISLEGTEATTDGRRGDGVYQKVMHAMELLKSHGLPFGVSTCYTSANVDAVSSEEYFDHL
;
A
#
# COMPACT_ATOMS: atom_id res chain seq x y z
N ALA A 1 4.08 22.40 21.15
CA ALA A 1 4.32 21.78 22.48
C ALA A 1 3.60 20.45 22.64
N GLY A 2 2.34 20.28 22.16
CA GLY A 2 1.53 19.07 22.33
C GLY A 2 2.17 17.80 21.73
N GLN A 3 2.56 17.81 20.47
CA GLN A 3 3.12 16.65 19.78
C GLN A 3 4.43 16.14 20.42
N ARG A 4 5.33 17.04 20.83
CA ARG A 4 6.58 16.64 21.51
C ARG A 4 6.30 15.94 22.85
N ASN A 5 5.29 16.40 23.59
CA ASN A 5 4.93 15.80 24.87
C ASN A 5 4.27 14.44 24.65
N ALA A 6 3.45 14.27 23.61
CA ALA A 6 2.87 12.96 23.24
C ALA A 6 3.98 11.94 22.92
N ILE A 7 4.97 12.31 22.09
CA ILE A 7 6.09 11.42 21.74
C ILE A 7 6.93 11.06 23.01
N ARG A 8 7.22 12.04 23.89
CA ARG A 8 7.93 11.74 25.14
C ARG A 8 7.15 10.79 26.02
N HIS A 9 5.85 11.03 26.17
CA HIS A 9 4.97 10.15 26.93
C HIS A 9 4.97 8.72 26.36
N SER A 10 4.85 8.55 25.04
CA SER A 10 4.93 7.23 24.39
C SER A 10 6.27 6.51 24.67
N ILE A 11 7.38 7.27 24.63
CA ILE A 11 8.71 6.70 24.93
C ILE A 11 8.82 6.27 26.41
N GLU A 12 8.34 7.09 27.34
CA GLU A 12 8.38 6.82 28.78
C GLU A 12 7.45 5.66 29.16
N ALA A 13 6.24 5.64 28.61
CA ALA A 13 5.22 4.60 28.86
C ALA A 13 5.49 3.29 28.11
N LYS A 14 6.37 3.30 27.10
CA LYS A 14 6.60 2.18 26.16
C LYS A 14 5.30 1.63 25.57
N ASP A 15 4.40 2.54 25.24
CA ASP A 15 3.07 2.24 24.71
C ASP A 15 3.10 1.65 23.29
N ASN A 16 1.92 1.45 22.68
CA ASN A 16 1.81 0.87 21.35
C ASN A 16 2.52 1.69 20.25
N TRP A 17 2.58 3.01 20.37
CA TRP A 17 3.34 3.85 19.43
C TRP A 17 4.84 3.61 19.52
N TYR A 18 5.36 3.50 20.75
CA TYR A 18 6.77 3.14 20.97
C TYR A 18 7.09 1.75 20.39
N GLN A 19 6.21 0.76 20.63
CA GLN A 19 6.38 -0.57 20.06
C GLN A 19 6.33 -0.58 18.53
N LEU A 20 5.41 0.19 17.92
CA LEU A 20 5.34 0.34 16.48
C LEU A 20 6.65 0.90 15.91
N ILE A 21 7.21 1.95 16.53
CA ILE A 21 8.49 2.53 16.11
C ILE A 21 9.61 1.48 16.21
N LEU A 22 9.66 0.69 17.28
CA LEU A 22 10.64 -0.40 17.41
C LEU A 22 10.50 -1.46 16.31
N ARG A 23 9.27 -1.83 15.95
CA ARG A 23 9.02 -2.76 14.84
C ARG A 23 9.46 -2.16 13.50
N MET A 24 9.26 -0.88 13.27
CA MET A 24 9.76 -0.21 12.06
C MET A 24 11.30 -0.27 11.94
N TYR A 25 12.03 -0.37 13.03
CA TYR A 25 13.49 -0.56 13.00
C TYR A 25 13.91 -1.95 12.53
N GLN A 26 13.02 -2.93 12.50
CA GLN A 26 13.27 -4.28 11.96
C GLN A 26 13.19 -4.32 10.44
N LEU A 27 12.62 -3.28 9.81
CA LEU A 27 12.59 -3.15 8.35
C LEU A 27 14.00 -2.91 7.79
N ASP A 28 14.21 -3.28 6.52
CA ASP A 28 15.42 -2.92 5.78
C ASP A 28 15.72 -1.42 5.92
N ALA A 29 16.97 -1.09 6.21
CA ALA A 29 17.35 0.28 6.52
C ALA A 29 17.13 1.24 5.33
N GLY A 30 17.38 0.77 4.11
CA GLY A 30 17.18 1.56 2.89
C GLY A 30 15.69 1.80 2.61
N VAL A 31 14.87 0.76 2.78
CA VAL A 31 13.40 0.85 2.64
C VAL A 31 12.82 1.81 3.67
N ARG A 32 13.19 1.66 4.95
CA ARG A 32 12.75 2.55 6.03
C ARG A 32 13.12 4.02 5.78
N GLN A 33 14.35 4.28 5.33
CA GLN A 33 14.79 5.65 5.01
C GLN A 33 14.05 6.23 3.82
N THR A 34 13.80 5.43 2.78
CA THR A 34 13.05 5.85 1.60
C THR A 34 11.59 6.13 1.95
N PHE A 35 10.93 5.24 2.69
CA PHE A 35 9.58 5.45 3.18
C PHE A 35 9.46 6.74 4.00
N PHE A 36 10.35 6.97 4.96
CA PHE A 36 10.33 8.21 5.75
C PHE A 36 10.51 9.45 4.87
N ARG A 37 11.47 9.42 3.93
CA ARG A 37 11.72 10.53 3.01
C ARG A 37 10.51 10.79 2.12
N ASN A 38 9.95 9.75 1.49
CA ASN A 38 8.90 9.91 0.50
C ASN A 38 7.55 10.21 1.14
N PHE A 39 7.16 9.45 2.17
CA PHE A 39 5.86 9.61 2.82
C PHE A 39 5.82 10.81 3.76
N ILE A 40 6.82 10.97 4.64
CA ILE A 40 6.81 12.05 5.62
C ILE A 40 7.35 13.36 5.02
N VAL A 41 8.56 13.33 4.45
CA VAL A 41 9.20 14.58 4.00
C VAL A 41 8.59 15.07 2.69
N ASN A 42 8.49 14.20 1.67
CA ASN A 42 8.00 14.63 0.35
C ASN A 42 6.48 14.78 0.33
N ALA A 43 5.70 13.74 0.69
CA ALA A 43 4.25 13.81 0.60
C ALA A 43 3.62 14.70 1.68
N SER A 44 4.01 14.52 2.97
CA SER A 44 3.31 15.19 4.07
C SER A 44 3.84 16.59 4.40
N LEU A 45 5.10 16.92 4.10
CA LEU A 45 5.66 18.25 4.42
C LEU A 45 5.83 19.12 3.18
N LYS A 46 6.67 18.72 2.23
CA LYS A 46 6.92 19.51 1.02
C LYS A 46 5.70 19.54 0.10
N GLY A 47 5.08 18.40 -0.11
CA GLY A 47 3.91 18.26 -0.96
C GLY A 47 2.75 19.12 -0.47
N SER A 48 2.41 19.05 0.82
CA SER A 48 1.33 19.86 1.40
C SER A 48 1.54 21.36 1.21
N ALA A 49 2.77 21.86 1.36
CA ALA A 49 3.05 23.27 1.14
C ALA A 49 2.85 23.69 -0.35
N THR A 50 3.20 22.81 -1.30
CA THR A 50 2.97 23.05 -2.72
C THR A 50 1.48 22.97 -3.04
N GLN A 51 0.77 21.97 -2.50
CA GLN A 51 -0.68 21.79 -2.69
C GLN A 51 -1.47 23.00 -2.18
N GLU A 52 -1.14 23.51 -0.99
CA GLU A 52 -1.78 24.70 -0.42
C GLU A 52 -1.63 25.90 -1.37
N LYS A 53 -0.40 26.17 -1.81
CA LYS A 53 -0.12 27.26 -2.77
C LYS A 53 -0.89 27.09 -4.07
N VAL A 54 -0.85 25.91 -4.70
CA VAL A 54 -1.54 25.66 -5.98
C VAL A 54 -3.05 25.76 -5.81
N SER A 55 -3.59 25.27 -4.68
CA SER A 55 -5.02 25.36 -4.36
C SER A 55 -5.49 26.82 -4.23
N GLU A 56 -4.71 27.67 -3.55
CA GLU A 56 -5.01 29.10 -3.42
C GLU A 56 -4.93 29.84 -4.76
N GLU A 57 -3.90 29.56 -5.56
CA GLU A 57 -3.68 30.22 -6.86
C GLU A 57 -4.75 29.88 -7.91
N ASN A 58 -5.39 28.69 -7.79
CA ASN A 58 -6.32 28.17 -8.80
C ASN A 58 -7.75 27.98 -8.28
N ASP A 59 -8.03 28.37 -7.03
CA ASP A 59 -9.34 28.19 -6.36
C ASP A 59 -9.87 26.74 -6.51
N CYS A 60 -9.00 25.76 -6.24
CA CYS A 60 -9.32 24.34 -6.37
C CYS A 60 -8.67 23.52 -5.25
N ASN A 61 -9.13 22.29 -5.05
CA ASN A 61 -8.50 21.34 -4.14
C ASN A 61 -7.49 20.47 -4.89
N VAL A 62 -6.24 20.43 -4.42
CA VAL A 62 -5.21 19.54 -4.94
C VAL A 62 -5.18 18.24 -4.11
N PRO A 63 -5.26 17.05 -4.74
CA PRO A 63 -5.29 15.79 -4.03
C PRO A 63 -3.94 15.48 -3.36
N TRP A 64 -3.99 15.03 -2.10
CA TRP A 64 -2.80 14.55 -1.38
C TRP A 64 -2.27 13.24 -1.95
N ALA A 65 -3.16 12.38 -2.46
CA ALA A 65 -2.82 11.11 -3.11
C ALA A 65 -3.67 10.92 -4.36
N ILE A 66 -3.10 10.26 -5.37
CA ILE A 66 -3.82 9.90 -6.60
C ILE A 66 -3.97 8.39 -6.64
N LEU A 67 -5.22 7.93 -6.80
CA LEU A 67 -5.56 6.53 -6.97
C LEU A 67 -5.64 6.20 -8.46
N LEU A 68 -4.98 5.11 -8.87
CA LEU A 68 -4.87 4.66 -10.25
C LEU A 68 -5.24 3.18 -10.36
N ASP A 69 -5.96 2.85 -11.42
CA ASP A 69 -6.23 1.47 -11.85
C ASP A 69 -5.31 1.13 -13.03
N PRO A 70 -4.10 0.60 -12.80
CA PRO A 70 -3.18 0.31 -13.89
C PRO A 70 -3.70 -0.77 -14.85
N THR A 71 -4.61 -1.62 -14.36
CA THR A 71 -5.26 -2.67 -15.16
C THR A 71 -6.60 -3.09 -14.56
N SER A 72 -7.54 -3.48 -15.39
CA SER A 72 -8.75 -4.17 -14.97
C SER A 72 -8.58 -5.70 -14.91
N ALA A 73 -7.45 -6.25 -15.38
CA ALA A 73 -7.16 -7.68 -15.32
C ALA A 73 -6.92 -8.13 -13.87
N CYS A 74 -7.49 -9.29 -13.52
CA CYS A 74 -7.29 -9.91 -12.21
C CYS A 74 -7.11 -11.42 -12.40
N ASN A 75 -6.32 -12.02 -11.53
CA ASN A 75 -6.09 -13.47 -11.50
C ASN A 75 -7.05 -14.20 -10.53
N LEU A 76 -7.97 -13.49 -9.88
CA LEU A 76 -9.01 -14.02 -9.00
C LEU A 76 -10.42 -13.59 -9.46
N HIS A 77 -11.44 -14.28 -8.92
CA HIS A 77 -12.87 -14.01 -9.15
C HIS A 77 -13.62 -13.90 -7.82
N CYS A 78 -13.25 -12.91 -7.01
CA CYS A 78 -13.77 -12.76 -5.65
C CYS A 78 -15.27 -12.44 -5.63
N THR A 79 -16.00 -13.04 -4.70
CA THR A 79 -17.42 -12.76 -4.49
C THR A 79 -17.62 -11.29 -4.08
N GLY A 80 -18.51 -10.58 -4.79
CA GLY A 80 -18.81 -9.16 -4.53
C GLY A 80 -17.65 -8.20 -4.87
N CYS A 81 -16.80 -8.58 -5.82
CA CYS A 81 -15.73 -7.70 -6.29
C CYS A 81 -16.31 -6.61 -7.19
N TRP A 82 -16.11 -5.33 -6.82
CA TRP A 82 -16.58 -4.19 -7.60
C TRP A 82 -15.87 -4.06 -8.96
N ALA A 83 -14.61 -4.50 -9.05
CA ALA A 83 -13.83 -4.43 -10.27
C ALA A 83 -14.18 -5.52 -11.29
N ALA A 84 -14.94 -6.56 -10.90
CA ALA A 84 -15.32 -7.67 -11.80
C ALA A 84 -16.18 -7.23 -12.98
N GLU A 85 -16.92 -6.11 -12.85
CA GLU A 85 -17.82 -5.58 -13.88
C GLU A 85 -17.07 -4.89 -15.04
N TYR A 86 -15.83 -4.48 -14.83
CA TYR A 86 -15.04 -3.75 -15.85
C TYR A 86 -14.37 -4.66 -16.89
N GLY A 87 -14.48 -5.97 -16.74
CA GLY A 87 -13.78 -6.94 -17.59
C GLY A 87 -12.26 -6.94 -17.32
N HIS A 88 -11.49 -7.60 -18.22
CA HIS A 88 -10.07 -7.83 -17.98
C HIS A 88 -9.15 -7.22 -19.05
N LYS A 89 -9.63 -6.23 -19.80
CA LYS A 89 -8.94 -5.73 -21.02
C LYS A 89 -8.47 -4.29 -20.94
N LEU A 90 -8.87 -3.54 -19.90
CA LEU A 90 -8.51 -2.15 -19.77
C LEU A 90 -7.13 -2.04 -19.09
N ASN A 91 -6.24 -1.30 -19.71
CA ASN A 91 -4.90 -1.07 -19.20
C ASN A 91 -4.48 0.38 -19.48
N LEU A 92 -3.85 1.01 -18.49
CA LEU A 92 -3.05 2.20 -18.71
C LEU A 92 -1.67 1.78 -19.21
N ASP A 93 -1.13 2.42 -20.25
CA ASP A 93 0.26 2.18 -20.61
C ASP A 93 1.25 2.82 -19.61
N LEU A 94 2.51 2.39 -19.67
CA LEU A 94 3.54 2.84 -18.76
C LEU A 94 3.77 4.36 -18.84
N GLU A 95 3.76 4.90 -20.04
CA GLU A 95 3.98 6.31 -20.32
C GLU A 95 2.85 7.18 -19.74
N THR A 96 1.62 6.73 -19.86
CA THR A 96 0.47 7.41 -19.25
C THR A 96 0.58 7.42 -17.72
N ILE A 97 0.92 6.29 -17.08
CA ILE A 97 1.10 6.23 -15.62
C ILE A 97 2.23 7.17 -15.18
N ASP A 98 3.38 7.14 -15.85
CA ASP A 98 4.52 8.01 -15.55
C ASP A 98 4.18 9.49 -15.75
N SER A 99 3.42 9.81 -16.80
CA SER A 99 2.95 11.18 -17.06
C SER A 99 2.03 11.68 -15.93
N ILE A 100 1.10 10.85 -15.43
CA ILE A 100 0.24 11.21 -14.30
C ILE A 100 1.09 11.46 -13.05
N VAL A 101 2.09 10.60 -12.79
CA VAL A 101 2.98 10.77 -11.63
C VAL A 101 3.77 12.08 -11.74
N LYS A 102 4.33 12.40 -12.90
CA LYS A 102 5.08 13.65 -13.13
C LYS A 102 4.21 14.89 -12.94
N GLN A 103 3.01 14.90 -13.53
CA GLN A 103 2.07 16.02 -13.35
C GLN A 103 1.60 16.15 -11.90
N GLY A 104 1.34 15.02 -11.22
CA GLY A 104 1.00 15.03 -9.80
C GLY A 104 2.10 15.63 -8.93
N LYS A 105 3.37 15.34 -9.23
CA LYS A 105 4.54 15.94 -8.53
C LYS A 105 4.61 17.46 -8.70
N GLU A 106 4.28 17.99 -9.87
CA GLU A 106 4.20 19.44 -10.13
C GLU A 106 3.15 20.10 -9.24
N LEU A 107 2.09 19.38 -8.89
CA LEU A 107 1.02 19.81 -7.98
C LEU A 107 1.34 19.54 -6.50
N GLY A 108 2.46 18.87 -6.19
CA GLY A 108 2.84 18.50 -4.81
C GLY A 108 2.34 17.13 -4.36
N THR A 109 1.81 16.30 -5.26
CA THR A 109 1.38 14.92 -4.93
C THR A 109 2.55 13.96 -5.09
N TYR A 110 2.93 13.30 -4.00
CA TYR A 110 4.02 12.30 -3.94
C TYR A 110 3.55 10.93 -3.48
N MET A 111 2.25 10.75 -3.23
CA MET A 111 1.65 9.49 -2.83
C MET A 111 0.73 8.99 -3.92
N TYR A 112 0.95 7.75 -4.37
CA TYR A 112 0.14 7.10 -5.41
C TYR A 112 -0.37 5.77 -4.90
N ILE A 113 -1.62 5.45 -5.22
CA ILE A 113 -2.30 4.24 -4.76
C ILE A 113 -2.76 3.45 -5.97
N TYR A 114 -2.30 2.22 -6.09
CA TYR A 114 -2.75 1.30 -7.13
C TYR A 114 -3.89 0.42 -6.63
N THR A 115 -4.90 0.29 -7.47
CA THR A 115 -6.05 -0.61 -7.27
C THR A 115 -6.53 -1.13 -8.64
N GLY A 116 -7.82 -1.42 -8.84
CA GLY A 116 -8.38 -1.91 -10.10
C GLY A 116 -8.70 -3.40 -10.05
N GLY A 117 -8.21 -4.19 -11.02
CA GLY A 117 -8.23 -5.64 -10.96
C GLY A 117 -7.22 -6.16 -9.93
N GLU A 118 -6.15 -6.80 -10.39
CA GLU A 118 -4.98 -7.10 -9.57
C GLU A 118 -3.77 -6.33 -10.13
N PRO A 119 -3.28 -5.28 -9.45
CA PRO A 119 -2.16 -4.50 -9.94
C PRO A 119 -0.90 -5.32 -10.21
N LEU A 120 -0.64 -6.35 -9.40
CA LEU A 120 0.57 -7.18 -9.53
C LEU A 120 0.58 -8.11 -10.74
N VAL A 121 -0.51 -8.23 -11.53
CA VAL A 121 -0.41 -8.85 -12.87
C VAL A 121 0.52 -8.03 -13.78
N ARG A 122 0.74 -6.76 -13.43
CA ARG A 122 1.68 -5.84 -14.10
C ARG A 122 2.86 -5.45 -13.21
N LYS A 123 3.29 -6.32 -12.29
CA LYS A 123 4.33 -6.01 -11.29
C LYS A 123 5.62 -5.44 -11.92
N LYS A 124 6.00 -5.87 -13.13
CA LYS A 124 7.18 -5.34 -13.83
C LYS A 124 7.05 -3.86 -14.21
N ASP A 125 5.87 -3.46 -14.69
CA ASP A 125 5.59 -2.06 -15.04
C ASP A 125 5.54 -1.19 -13.78
N LEU A 126 4.90 -1.68 -12.70
CA LEU A 126 4.82 -0.95 -11.44
C LEU A 126 6.20 -0.73 -10.81
N ILE A 127 7.06 -1.73 -10.82
CA ILE A 127 8.46 -1.60 -10.39
C ILE A 127 9.20 -0.58 -11.27
N LYS A 128 8.95 -0.57 -12.56
CA LYS A 128 9.55 0.41 -13.48
C LYS A 128 9.11 1.85 -13.15
N ILE A 129 7.84 2.06 -12.83
CA ILE A 129 7.34 3.37 -12.37
C ILE A 129 8.01 3.78 -11.06
N CYS A 130 8.16 2.86 -10.09
CA CYS A 130 8.87 3.12 -8.85
C CYS A 130 10.32 3.57 -9.10
N GLU A 131 11.02 2.89 -10.01
CA GLU A 131 12.39 3.20 -10.41
C GLU A 131 12.50 4.60 -11.06
N MET A 132 11.55 4.95 -11.92
CA MET A 132 11.51 6.24 -12.62
C MET A 132 11.15 7.40 -11.67
N ASN A 133 10.48 7.12 -10.56
CA ASN A 133 9.98 8.11 -9.60
C ASN A 133 10.42 7.76 -8.15
N PRO A 134 11.74 7.76 -7.86
CA PRO A 134 12.28 7.30 -6.58
C PRO A 134 11.97 8.24 -5.40
N ASP A 135 11.42 9.41 -5.66
CA ASP A 135 11.00 10.43 -4.70
C ASP A 135 9.51 10.35 -4.32
N CYS A 136 8.74 9.45 -4.96
CA CYS A 136 7.35 9.15 -4.66
C CYS A 136 7.22 7.87 -3.84
N GLU A 137 6.09 7.72 -3.13
CA GLU A 137 5.71 6.48 -2.46
C GLU A 137 4.51 5.87 -3.18
N PHE A 138 4.55 4.56 -3.37
CA PHE A 138 3.54 3.79 -4.08
C PHE A 138 2.94 2.73 -3.16
N LEU A 139 1.66 2.84 -2.86
CA LEU A 139 0.91 1.81 -2.15
C LEU A 139 0.08 1.03 -3.17
N SER A 140 0.01 -0.29 -3.05
CA SER A 140 -0.83 -1.10 -3.92
C SER A 140 -1.78 -1.98 -3.11
N PHE A 141 -3.07 -1.81 -3.29
CA PHE A 141 -4.03 -2.82 -2.88
C PHE A 141 -3.85 -4.05 -3.77
N THR A 142 -3.61 -5.20 -3.16
CA THR A 142 -3.34 -6.45 -3.87
C THR A 142 -3.98 -7.64 -3.18
N ASN A 143 -4.32 -8.66 -3.94
CA ASN A 143 -4.72 -9.95 -3.38
C ASN A 143 -3.53 -10.75 -2.83
N GLY A 144 -2.30 -10.28 -3.01
CA GLY A 144 -1.07 -10.85 -2.46
C GLY A 144 -0.57 -12.14 -3.13
N THR A 145 -1.37 -12.78 -3.97
CA THR A 145 -1.05 -14.12 -4.51
C THR A 145 0.08 -14.13 -5.53
N LEU A 146 0.51 -12.96 -6.01
CA LEU A 146 1.59 -12.78 -6.98
C LEU A 146 2.87 -12.23 -6.36
N ILE A 147 2.92 -12.10 -5.04
CA ILE A 147 4.14 -11.74 -4.30
C ILE A 147 5.00 -12.99 -4.21
N ASP A 148 6.19 -12.92 -4.79
CA ASP A 148 7.19 -13.97 -4.83
C ASP A 148 8.57 -13.41 -4.46
N GLU A 149 9.56 -14.30 -4.35
CA GLU A 149 10.95 -13.93 -4.02
C GLU A 149 11.52 -12.87 -4.96
N GLU A 150 11.31 -13.02 -6.27
CA GLU A 150 11.79 -12.07 -7.28
C GLU A 150 11.18 -10.68 -7.04
N PHE A 151 9.89 -10.62 -6.72
CA PHE A 151 9.22 -9.36 -6.45
C PHE A 151 9.72 -8.71 -5.14
N CYS A 152 9.99 -9.49 -4.10
CA CYS A 152 10.59 -8.98 -2.87
C CYS A 152 11.98 -8.37 -3.12
N GLN A 153 12.81 -8.98 -3.95
CA GLN A 153 14.11 -8.43 -4.33
C GLN A 153 13.97 -7.12 -5.12
N GLU A 154 13.00 -7.03 -6.03
CA GLU A 154 12.70 -5.80 -6.74
C GLU A 154 12.18 -4.69 -5.79
N MET A 155 11.33 -5.02 -4.82
CA MET A 155 10.90 -4.07 -3.78
C MET A 155 12.10 -3.55 -2.96
N LEU A 156 13.03 -4.41 -2.57
CA LEU A 156 14.28 -4.02 -1.89
C LEU A 156 15.15 -3.11 -2.76
N ARG A 157 15.13 -3.30 -4.06
CA ARG A 157 15.90 -2.49 -5.02
C ARG A 157 15.30 -1.08 -5.18
N VAL A 158 13.99 -0.97 -5.40
CA VAL A 158 13.33 0.33 -5.62
C VAL A 158 12.99 1.06 -4.32
N LYS A 159 12.64 0.35 -3.23
CA LYS A 159 12.45 0.81 -1.84
C LYS A 159 11.24 1.72 -1.58
N ASN A 160 10.43 2.00 -2.57
CA ASN A 160 9.30 2.93 -2.52
C ASN A 160 7.97 2.30 -2.93
N PHE A 161 7.82 0.99 -2.68
CA PHE A 161 6.59 0.25 -2.93
C PHE A 161 6.13 -0.46 -1.65
N VAL A 162 4.85 -0.29 -1.29
CA VAL A 162 4.24 -0.91 -0.11
C VAL A 162 2.94 -1.62 -0.51
N PRO A 163 2.84 -2.94 -0.37
CA PRO A 163 1.58 -3.66 -0.61
C PRO A 163 0.64 -3.53 0.59
N ALA A 164 -0.66 -3.33 0.31
CA ALA A 164 -1.76 -3.51 1.24
C ALA A 164 -2.50 -4.79 0.83
N ILE A 165 -2.24 -5.87 1.56
CA ILE A 165 -2.66 -7.22 1.20
C ILE A 165 -4.10 -7.46 1.66
N SER A 166 -4.91 -7.97 0.77
CA SER A 166 -6.32 -8.24 1.04
C SER A 166 -6.48 -9.54 1.85
N LEU A 167 -7.09 -9.43 3.03
CA LEU A 167 -7.33 -10.55 3.95
C LEU A 167 -8.67 -10.35 4.67
N GLU A 168 -9.54 -11.36 4.69
CA GLU A 168 -10.88 -11.27 5.24
C GLU A 168 -11.07 -12.02 6.57
N GLY A 169 -10.04 -12.10 7.39
CA GLY A 169 -10.08 -12.76 8.69
C GLY A 169 -9.46 -14.17 8.63
N THR A 170 -10.25 -15.20 8.90
CA THR A 170 -9.79 -16.59 8.92
C THR A 170 -9.60 -17.17 7.52
N GLU A 171 -8.98 -18.37 7.43
CA GLU A 171 -8.89 -19.14 6.20
C GLU A 171 -10.27 -19.36 5.57
N ALA A 172 -11.24 -19.79 6.37
CA ALA A 172 -12.60 -20.05 5.89
C ALA A 172 -13.27 -18.79 5.29
N THR A 173 -13.12 -17.63 5.92
CA THR A 173 -13.73 -16.38 5.44
C THR A 173 -12.97 -15.78 4.27
N THR A 174 -11.67 -15.91 4.23
CA THR A 174 -10.83 -15.44 3.12
C THR A 174 -11.04 -16.30 1.87
N ASP A 175 -10.94 -17.60 2.01
CA ASP A 175 -11.13 -18.54 0.89
C ASP A 175 -12.59 -18.53 0.40
N GLY A 176 -13.56 -18.43 1.31
CA GLY A 176 -14.97 -18.31 0.95
C GLY A 176 -15.30 -17.09 0.08
N ARG A 177 -14.54 -16.01 0.18
CA ARG A 177 -14.71 -14.82 -0.66
C ARG A 177 -13.80 -14.81 -1.89
N ARG A 178 -12.55 -15.28 -1.74
CA ARG A 178 -11.49 -15.08 -2.74
C ARG A 178 -11.16 -16.32 -3.55
N GLY A 179 -11.60 -17.48 -3.09
CA GLY A 179 -11.34 -18.80 -3.70
C GLY A 179 -10.37 -19.64 -2.86
N ASP A 180 -10.48 -20.95 -3.01
CA ASP A 180 -9.75 -21.95 -2.23
C ASP A 180 -8.23 -21.74 -2.30
N GLY A 181 -7.57 -21.80 -1.15
CA GLY A 181 -6.12 -21.70 -1.00
C GLY A 181 -5.55 -20.29 -1.16
N VAL A 182 -6.39 -19.26 -1.27
CA VAL A 182 -5.93 -17.86 -1.30
C VAL A 182 -5.36 -17.45 0.04
N TYR A 183 -5.99 -17.86 1.16
CA TYR A 183 -5.47 -17.57 2.50
C TYR A 183 -4.02 -18.02 2.68
N GLN A 184 -3.72 -19.25 2.33
CA GLN A 184 -2.37 -19.82 2.46
C GLN A 184 -1.34 -19.06 1.60
N LYS A 185 -1.73 -18.63 0.40
CA LYS A 185 -0.86 -17.80 -0.46
C LYS A 185 -0.60 -16.43 0.16
N VAL A 186 -1.63 -15.80 0.74
CA VAL A 186 -1.51 -14.52 1.42
C VAL A 186 -0.61 -14.63 2.64
N MET A 187 -0.79 -15.64 3.49
CA MET A 187 0.08 -15.87 4.65
C MET A 187 1.53 -16.08 4.25
N HIS A 188 1.78 -16.88 3.21
CA HIS A 188 3.13 -17.07 2.68
C HIS A 188 3.73 -15.76 2.15
N ALA A 189 2.95 -14.93 1.44
CA ALA A 189 3.41 -13.63 0.95
C ALA A 189 3.79 -12.68 2.12
N MET A 190 2.99 -12.65 3.19
CA MET A 190 3.28 -11.85 4.39
C MET A 190 4.56 -12.33 5.11
N GLU A 191 4.74 -13.65 5.25
CA GLU A 191 5.97 -14.23 5.80
C GLU A 191 7.20 -13.88 4.95
N LEU A 192 7.07 -13.95 3.65
CA LEU A 192 8.14 -13.61 2.70
C LEU A 192 8.53 -12.13 2.82
N LEU A 193 7.57 -11.21 2.81
CA LEU A 193 7.81 -9.78 3.01
C LEU A 193 8.48 -9.51 4.37
N LYS A 194 8.00 -10.13 5.42
CA LYS A 194 8.56 -10.00 6.77
C LYS A 194 10.00 -10.50 6.84
N SER A 195 10.31 -11.64 6.20
CA SER A 195 11.67 -12.20 6.18
C SER A 195 12.68 -11.31 5.47
N HIS A 196 12.23 -10.49 4.50
CA HIS A 196 13.02 -9.49 3.79
C HIS A 196 13.04 -8.11 4.45
N GLY A 197 12.37 -7.94 5.59
CA GLY A 197 12.24 -6.63 6.24
C GLY A 197 11.49 -5.60 5.39
N LEU A 198 10.54 -6.04 4.59
CA LEU A 198 9.70 -5.19 3.74
C LEU A 198 8.42 -4.79 4.47
N PRO A 199 8.00 -3.52 4.40
CA PRO A 199 6.73 -3.09 4.97
C PRO A 199 5.54 -3.60 4.16
N PHE A 200 4.47 -3.94 4.83
CA PHE A 200 3.17 -4.22 4.22
C PHE A 200 2.05 -3.83 5.16
N GLY A 201 0.87 -3.63 4.60
CA GLY A 201 -0.37 -3.45 5.34
C GLY A 201 -1.38 -4.54 5.01
N VAL A 202 -2.48 -4.57 5.76
CA VAL A 202 -3.63 -5.45 5.50
C VAL A 202 -4.83 -4.59 5.14
N SER A 203 -5.55 -5.00 4.11
CA SER A 203 -6.82 -4.41 3.67
C SER A 203 -7.93 -5.43 3.85
N THR A 204 -8.88 -5.13 4.73
CA THR A 204 -9.95 -6.05 5.08
C THR A 204 -11.30 -5.53 4.57
N CYS A 205 -11.96 -6.33 3.74
CA CYS A 205 -13.35 -6.10 3.36
C CYS A 205 -14.25 -6.85 4.34
N TYR A 206 -14.93 -6.13 5.23
CA TYR A 206 -15.88 -6.75 6.14
C TYR A 206 -17.29 -6.82 5.55
N THR A 207 -17.98 -7.89 5.85
CA THR A 207 -19.35 -8.18 5.42
C THR A 207 -20.09 -8.84 6.59
N SER A 208 -21.40 -9.03 6.45
CA SER A 208 -22.17 -9.80 7.46
C SER A 208 -21.67 -11.24 7.65
N ALA A 209 -20.91 -11.78 6.69
CA ALA A 209 -20.39 -13.15 6.74
C ALA A 209 -19.08 -13.28 7.53
N ASN A 210 -18.34 -12.19 7.75
CA ASN A 210 -17.02 -12.24 8.39
C ASN A 210 -16.81 -11.16 9.47
N VAL A 211 -17.81 -10.32 9.76
CA VAL A 211 -17.66 -9.22 10.70
C VAL A 211 -17.18 -9.67 12.07
N ASP A 212 -17.70 -10.77 12.59
CA ASP A 212 -17.31 -11.31 13.90
C ASP A 212 -15.84 -11.76 13.91
N ALA A 213 -15.37 -12.35 12.81
CA ALA A 213 -13.97 -12.78 12.68
C ALA A 213 -13.01 -11.59 12.60
N VAL A 214 -13.30 -10.60 11.72
CA VAL A 214 -12.38 -9.47 11.47
C VAL A 214 -12.43 -8.38 12.54
N SER A 215 -13.41 -8.41 13.44
CA SER A 215 -13.49 -7.51 14.59
C SER A 215 -12.99 -8.13 15.90
N SER A 216 -12.52 -9.38 15.88
CA SER A 216 -12.03 -10.09 17.06
C SER A 216 -10.61 -9.65 17.44
N GLU A 217 -10.30 -9.63 18.73
CA GLU A 217 -8.93 -9.39 19.23
C GLU A 217 -7.96 -10.43 18.66
N GLU A 218 -8.40 -11.70 18.57
CA GLU A 218 -7.61 -12.81 18.00
C GLU A 218 -7.14 -12.53 16.57
N TYR A 219 -7.98 -11.91 15.73
CA TYR A 219 -7.58 -11.52 14.39
C TYR A 219 -6.47 -10.46 14.39
N PHE A 220 -6.59 -9.44 15.25
CA PHE A 220 -5.57 -8.39 15.37
C PHE A 220 -4.26 -8.91 15.97
N ASP A 221 -4.33 -9.82 16.91
CA ASP A 221 -3.14 -10.45 17.50
C ASP A 221 -2.41 -11.37 16.51
N HIS A 222 -3.13 -11.90 15.52
CA HIS A 222 -2.57 -12.75 14.47
C HIS A 222 -1.85 -11.96 13.37
N LEU A 223 -2.23 -10.69 13.13
CA LEU A 223 -1.60 -9.79 12.14
C LEU A 223 -0.27 -9.21 12.62
#